data_8bdefabaa0e43cbb259f02f1ca710e17
#
_entry.id   8bdefabaa0e43cbb259f02f1ca710e17
#
_cell.length_a   1.000
_cell.length_b   1.000
_cell.length_c   1.000
_cell.angle_alpha   90.00
_cell.angle_beta   90.00
_cell.angle_gamma   90.00
#
_symmetry.space_group_name_H-M   'P 1'
#
loop_
_entity.id
_entity.type
_entity.pdbx_description
1 polymer ?
#
loop_
_entity_poly.entity_id
_entity_poly.type
_entity_poly.pdbx_seq_one_letter_code
_entity_poly.pdbx_strand_id
1 'polypeptide(L)'
;MLAVTCQLPVEQGGAEGKCLFIDTEGTFRPERFIPIAQRFNMVHTEVLDNIAYARAYNTDHQTQLLVDAAAMMSENRYVSFVSSTFPSRVNRFLLLLQNRYALLVVDSATALYRTDFCGRSELAARQMHLARFMRMLQRLADEFGIAVVITNQVVANVDATAMFGDNKRPIGGHIIAHASTTRLSLRKGKGENRICKIYDSPNLPEAEMAFSIHNDGIRDATEKD
;
A
#
# COMPACT_ATOMS: atom_id res chain seq x y z
N MET A 1 -8.38 3.25 4.03
CA MET A 1 -9.17 3.90 2.98
C MET A 1 -8.88 3.29 1.62
N LEU A 2 -7.63 3.26 1.13
CA LEU A 2 -7.29 2.68 -0.18
C LEU A 2 -7.82 1.25 -0.40
N ALA A 3 -7.76 0.39 0.63
CA ALA A 3 -8.29 -0.97 0.57
C ALA A 3 -9.82 -1.06 0.38
N VAL A 4 -10.55 0.03 0.65
CA VAL A 4 -11.99 0.15 0.37
C VAL A 4 -12.19 0.77 -1.01
N THR A 5 -11.52 1.89 -1.29
CA THR A 5 -11.74 2.64 -2.53
C THR A 5 -11.27 1.89 -3.78
N CYS A 6 -10.28 0.98 -3.69
CA CYS A 6 -9.89 0.13 -4.83
C CYS A 6 -11.01 -0.82 -5.30
N GLN A 7 -12.01 -1.09 -4.45
CA GLN A 7 -13.15 -1.94 -4.77
C GLN A 7 -14.29 -1.19 -5.48
N LEU A 8 -14.25 0.14 -5.47
CA LEU A 8 -15.26 0.96 -6.15
C LEU A 8 -15.22 0.76 -7.68
N PRO A 9 -16.34 1.03 -8.37
CA PRO A 9 -16.36 1.10 -9.82
C PRO A 9 -15.34 2.08 -10.38
N VAL A 10 -14.85 1.81 -11.60
CA VAL A 10 -13.86 2.67 -12.27
C VAL A 10 -14.38 4.09 -12.44
N GLU A 11 -15.68 4.26 -12.71
CA GLU A 11 -16.33 5.56 -12.87
C GLU A 11 -16.34 6.40 -11.58
N GLN A 12 -16.18 5.74 -10.43
CA GLN A 12 -16.05 6.37 -9.11
C GLN A 12 -14.59 6.49 -8.63
N GLY A 13 -13.64 6.28 -9.53
CA GLY A 13 -12.21 6.34 -9.24
C GLY A 13 -11.66 5.10 -8.53
N GLY A 14 -12.38 3.98 -8.56
CA GLY A 14 -11.93 2.68 -8.06
C GLY A 14 -11.26 1.84 -9.14
N ALA A 15 -11.07 0.57 -8.85
CA ALA A 15 -10.44 -0.40 -9.76
C ALA A 15 -11.17 -1.74 -9.79
N GLU A 16 -12.36 -1.83 -9.18
CA GLU A 16 -13.22 -3.03 -9.15
C GLU A 16 -12.47 -4.31 -8.75
N GLY A 17 -11.55 -4.20 -7.78
CA GLY A 17 -10.70 -5.32 -7.41
C GLY A 17 -10.43 -5.43 -5.92
N LYS A 18 -9.95 -6.60 -5.52
CA LYS A 18 -9.61 -6.94 -4.14
C LYS A 18 -8.31 -6.27 -3.70
N CYS A 19 -8.17 -6.13 -2.39
CA CYS A 19 -6.94 -5.66 -1.74
C CYS A 19 -6.23 -6.82 -1.04
N LEU A 20 -4.92 -6.92 -1.23
CA LEU A 20 -4.06 -7.72 -0.35
C LEU A 20 -3.33 -6.77 0.60
N PHE A 21 -3.45 -7.02 1.91
CA PHE A 21 -2.84 -6.20 2.96
C PHE A 21 -1.83 -7.02 3.75
N ILE A 22 -0.55 -6.68 3.67
CA ILE A 22 0.54 -7.26 4.46
C ILE A 22 0.88 -6.31 5.60
N ASP A 23 0.65 -6.75 6.83
CA ASP A 23 0.88 -6.01 8.06
C ASP A 23 2.14 -6.52 8.77
N THR A 24 3.11 -5.65 9.02
CA THR A 24 4.36 -5.98 9.71
C THR A 24 4.37 -5.52 11.17
N GLU A 25 3.45 -4.60 11.54
CA GLU A 25 3.44 -3.98 12.87
C GLU A 25 2.25 -4.43 13.75
N GLY A 26 1.25 -5.14 13.18
CA GLY A 26 0.05 -5.60 13.90
C GLY A 26 -0.96 -4.49 14.16
N THR A 27 -0.99 -3.53 13.28
CA THR A 27 -1.84 -2.35 13.41
C THR A 27 -3.12 -2.42 12.59
N PHE A 28 -3.31 -3.48 11.81
CA PHE A 28 -4.52 -3.71 11.04
C PHE A 28 -5.75 -3.83 11.96
N ARG A 29 -6.81 -3.09 11.63
CA ARG A 29 -8.06 -3.04 12.41
C ARG A 29 -9.25 -3.11 11.47
N PRO A 30 -9.90 -4.27 11.33
CA PRO A 30 -11.06 -4.46 10.44
C PRO A 30 -12.20 -3.48 10.71
N GLU A 31 -12.41 -3.11 11.98
CA GLU A 31 -13.47 -2.20 12.41
C GLU A 31 -13.35 -0.81 11.78
N ARG A 32 -12.14 -0.43 11.39
CA ARG A 32 -11.88 0.88 10.75
C ARG A 32 -12.41 0.95 9.32
N PHE A 33 -12.67 -0.19 8.68
CA PHE A 33 -13.21 -0.21 7.32
C PHE A 33 -14.73 0.00 7.27
N ILE A 34 -15.45 -0.30 8.36
CA ILE A 34 -16.92 -0.21 8.43
C ILE A 34 -17.40 1.21 8.13
N PRO A 35 -16.99 2.26 8.86
CA PRO A 35 -17.46 3.62 8.57
C PRO A 35 -16.98 4.15 7.21
N ILE A 36 -15.83 3.67 6.73
CA ILE A 36 -15.34 4.02 5.40
C ILE A 36 -16.23 3.40 4.31
N ALA A 37 -16.57 2.11 4.43
CA ALA A 37 -17.48 1.43 3.51
C ALA A 37 -18.86 2.12 3.47
N GLN A 38 -19.41 2.47 4.62
CA GLN A 38 -20.67 3.22 4.74
C GLN A 38 -20.64 4.56 4.00
N ARG A 39 -19.53 5.31 4.11
CA ARG A 39 -19.35 6.58 3.38
C ARG A 39 -19.46 6.42 1.86
N PHE A 40 -18.98 5.29 1.34
CA PHE A 40 -19.03 4.98 -0.09
C PHE A 40 -20.27 4.14 -0.50
N ASN A 41 -21.27 4.00 0.40
CA ASN A 41 -22.48 3.22 0.18
C ASN A 41 -22.20 1.74 -0.19
N MET A 42 -21.12 1.18 0.35
CA MET A 42 -20.74 -0.22 0.15
C MET A 42 -21.17 -1.08 1.33
N VAL A 43 -21.51 -2.34 1.06
CA VAL A 43 -21.82 -3.33 2.08
C VAL A 43 -20.51 -3.72 2.80
N HIS A 44 -20.40 -3.41 4.08
CA HIS A 44 -19.15 -3.54 4.85
C HIS A 44 -18.66 -5.00 4.94
N THR A 45 -19.55 -5.99 4.95
CA THR A 45 -19.18 -7.40 4.94
C THR A 45 -18.49 -7.79 3.64
N GLU A 46 -19.04 -7.39 2.50
CA GLU A 46 -18.44 -7.64 1.18
C GLU A 46 -17.08 -6.94 1.05
N VAL A 47 -16.98 -5.71 1.58
CA VAL A 47 -15.70 -4.97 1.59
C VAL A 47 -14.64 -5.72 2.38
N LEU A 48 -14.98 -6.28 3.54
CA LEU A 48 -14.04 -7.05 4.36
C LEU A 48 -13.66 -8.38 3.70
N ASP A 49 -14.58 -9.07 3.06
CA ASP A 49 -14.34 -10.32 2.32
C ASP A 49 -13.41 -10.10 1.11
N ASN A 50 -13.37 -8.90 0.59
CA ASN A 50 -12.49 -8.50 -0.51
C ASN A 50 -11.11 -7.99 -0.05
N ILE A 51 -10.82 -8.04 1.26
CA ILE A 51 -9.51 -7.68 1.80
C ILE A 51 -8.82 -8.94 2.33
N ALA A 52 -7.90 -9.49 1.55
CA ALA A 52 -7.01 -10.54 2.02
C ALA A 52 -5.96 -9.94 2.96
N TYR A 53 -5.84 -10.49 4.17
CA TYR A 53 -4.94 -10.02 5.20
C TYR A 53 -3.87 -11.05 5.53
N ALA A 54 -2.61 -10.62 5.62
CA ALA A 54 -1.50 -11.44 6.08
C ALA A 54 -0.61 -10.68 7.05
N ARG A 55 -0.18 -11.35 8.12
CA ARG A 55 0.78 -10.84 9.10
C ARG A 55 2.19 -11.34 8.78
N ALA A 56 3.14 -10.42 8.61
CA ALA A 56 4.55 -10.75 8.50
C ALA A 56 5.25 -10.63 9.88
N TYR A 57 6.13 -11.58 10.21
CA TYR A 57 6.82 -11.64 11.51
C TYR A 57 8.31 -11.35 11.40
N ASN A 58 8.92 -11.59 10.24
CA ASN A 58 10.30 -11.28 9.92
C ASN A 58 10.45 -10.99 8.42
N THR A 59 11.62 -10.55 7.99
CA THR A 59 11.88 -10.15 6.60
C THR A 59 11.78 -11.30 5.60
N ASP A 60 12.18 -12.51 6.00
CA ASP A 60 12.04 -13.70 5.15
C ASP A 60 10.57 -14.06 4.95
N HIS A 61 9.78 -14.06 6.05
CA HIS A 61 8.35 -14.29 5.99
C HIS A 61 7.63 -13.20 5.16
N GLN A 62 8.04 -11.93 5.32
CA GLN A 62 7.53 -10.83 4.49
C GLN A 62 7.77 -11.09 2.99
N THR A 63 8.94 -11.63 2.65
CA THR A 63 9.27 -11.99 1.25
C THR A 63 8.50 -13.22 0.79
N GLN A 64 8.33 -14.23 1.65
CA GLN A 64 7.53 -15.42 1.33
C GLN A 64 6.07 -15.06 1.03
N LEU A 65 5.48 -14.14 1.79
CA LEU A 65 4.12 -13.67 1.55
C LEU A 65 3.94 -13.05 0.16
N LEU A 66 4.99 -12.48 -0.46
CA LEU A 66 4.91 -12.02 -1.86
C LEU A 66 4.87 -13.19 -2.86
N VAL A 67 5.54 -14.30 -2.55
CA VAL A 67 5.47 -15.52 -3.37
C VAL A 67 4.07 -16.12 -3.28
N ASP A 68 3.52 -16.20 -2.08
CA ASP A 68 2.17 -16.71 -1.84
C ASP A 68 1.11 -15.81 -2.51
N ALA A 69 1.33 -14.49 -2.46
CA ALA A 69 0.51 -13.51 -3.17
C ALA A 69 0.50 -13.73 -4.69
N ALA A 70 1.68 -13.97 -5.28
CA ALA A 70 1.80 -14.28 -6.70
C ALA A 70 1.02 -15.55 -7.07
N ALA A 71 1.14 -16.62 -6.27
CA ALA A 71 0.39 -17.85 -6.46
C ALA A 71 -1.12 -17.61 -6.42
N MET A 72 -1.59 -16.92 -5.38
CA MET A 72 -3.00 -16.59 -5.19
C MET A 72 -3.57 -15.72 -6.33
N MET A 73 -2.81 -14.74 -6.80
CA MET A 73 -3.20 -13.90 -7.93
C MET A 73 -3.22 -14.68 -9.25
N SER A 74 -2.28 -15.62 -9.44
CA SER A 74 -2.22 -16.50 -10.61
C SER A 74 -3.39 -17.48 -10.66
N GLU A 75 -3.76 -18.10 -9.56
CA GLU A 75 -4.92 -19.00 -9.47
C GLU A 75 -6.22 -18.29 -9.85
N ASN A 76 -6.43 -17.07 -9.35
CA ASN A 76 -7.58 -16.27 -9.72
C ASN A 76 -7.61 -15.91 -11.22
N ARG A 77 -6.46 -15.71 -11.83
CA ARG A 77 -6.32 -15.51 -13.28
C ARG A 77 -6.65 -16.79 -14.07
N TYR A 78 -6.23 -17.96 -13.57
CA TYR A 78 -6.45 -19.26 -14.22
C TYR A 78 -7.92 -19.68 -14.18
N VAL A 79 -8.60 -19.51 -13.07
CA VAL A 79 -10.05 -19.75 -12.94
C VAL A 79 -10.82 -18.88 -13.93
N SER A 80 -10.38 -17.65 -14.16
CA SER A 80 -10.97 -16.77 -15.15
C SER A 80 -10.75 -17.25 -16.59
N PHE A 81 -9.61 -17.87 -16.90
CA PHE A 81 -9.30 -18.40 -18.24
C PHE A 81 -10.04 -19.71 -18.53
N VAL A 82 -10.11 -20.63 -17.56
CA VAL A 82 -10.80 -21.94 -17.72
C VAL A 82 -12.32 -21.78 -17.83
N SER A 83 -12.91 -20.82 -17.08
CA SER A 83 -14.32 -20.48 -17.26
C SER A 83 -14.61 -19.89 -18.65
N SER A 84 -13.53 -19.52 -19.42
CA SER A 84 -13.65 -19.01 -20.79
C SER A 84 -14.10 -20.01 -21.83
N THR A 85 -14.19 -21.27 -21.51
CA THR A 85 -14.56 -22.33 -22.42
C THR A 85 -16.06 -22.70 -22.42
N PHE A 86 -16.90 -22.09 -21.55
CA PHE A 86 -18.34 -22.40 -21.48
C PHE A 86 -19.23 -21.18 -21.87
N PRO A 87 -20.36 -21.41 -22.58
CA PRO A 87 -21.10 -20.32 -23.24
C PRO A 87 -22.22 -19.72 -22.38
N SER A 88 -21.90 -18.70 -21.61
CA SER A 88 -22.86 -17.69 -21.17
C SER A 88 -22.13 -16.36 -20.91
N ARG A 89 -22.19 -15.46 -21.88
CA ARG A 89 -21.30 -14.28 -21.97
C ARG A 89 -21.48 -13.22 -20.88
N VAL A 90 -22.63 -13.09 -20.22
CA VAL A 90 -22.91 -11.97 -19.31
C VAL A 90 -22.46 -12.25 -17.87
N ASN A 91 -22.73 -13.43 -17.32
CA ASN A 91 -22.33 -13.79 -15.96
C ASN A 91 -20.81 -14.00 -15.79
N ARG A 92 -20.12 -14.20 -16.87
CA ARG A 92 -18.72 -14.55 -16.98
C ARG A 92 -17.81 -13.35 -16.82
N PHE A 93 -18.15 -12.21 -17.44
CA PHE A 93 -17.39 -10.96 -17.30
C PHE A 93 -17.47 -10.43 -15.86
N LEU A 94 -18.63 -10.58 -15.21
CA LEU A 94 -18.83 -10.23 -13.81
C LEU A 94 -18.01 -11.11 -12.85
N LEU A 95 -17.94 -12.43 -13.11
CA LEU A 95 -17.13 -13.35 -12.28
C LEU A 95 -15.63 -13.11 -12.43
N LEU A 96 -15.18 -12.66 -13.60
CA LEU A 96 -13.80 -12.31 -13.90
C LEU A 96 -13.35 -11.06 -13.11
N LEU A 97 -14.24 -10.09 -12.94
CA LEU A 97 -13.98 -8.85 -12.19
C LEU A 97 -13.97 -9.11 -10.69
N GLN A 98 -14.83 -9.99 -10.18
CA GLN A 98 -15.01 -10.24 -8.74
C GLN A 98 -13.80 -10.88 -8.02
N ASN A 99 -12.88 -11.50 -8.74
CA ASN A 99 -11.72 -12.19 -8.15
C ASN A 99 -10.37 -11.53 -8.44
N ARG A 100 -10.35 -10.41 -9.16
CA ARG A 100 -9.12 -9.70 -9.48
C ARG A 100 -8.62 -8.89 -8.30
N TYR A 101 -7.32 -8.99 -8.00
CA TYR A 101 -6.67 -8.02 -7.13
C TYR A 101 -6.38 -6.72 -7.89
N ALA A 102 -6.54 -5.60 -7.23
CA ALA A 102 -6.23 -4.27 -7.75
C ALA A 102 -5.17 -3.55 -6.92
N LEU A 103 -5.02 -3.94 -5.66
CA LEU A 103 -4.16 -3.25 -4.71
C LEU A 103 -3.41 -4.25 -3.83
N LEU A 104 -2.10 -4.01 -3.68
CA LEU A 104 -1.26 -4.61 -2.65
C LEU A 104 -0.76 -3.50 -1.71
N VAL A 105 -1.02 -3.64 -0.42
CA VAL A 105 -0.52 -2.74 0.62
C VAL A 105 0.49 -3.48 1.49
N VAL A 106 1.64 -2.86 1.77
CA VAL A 106 2.62 -3.35 2.75
C VAL A 106 2.83 -2.28 3.82
N ASP A 107 2.33 -2.53 5.00
CA ASP A 107 2.41 -1.62 6.14
C ASP A 107 3.15 -2.25 7.34
N SER A 108 4.45 -1.97 7.52
CA SER A 108 5.33 -1.13 6.73
C SER A 108 6.42 -1.97 6.04
N ALA A 109 6.89 -1.52 4.87
CA ALA A 109 7.90 -2.25 4.12
C ALA A 109 9.26 -2.37 4.84
N THR A 110 9.55 -1.49 5.80
CA THR A 110 10.88 -1.36 6.43
C THR A 110 10.94 -1.69 7.91
N ALA A 111 9.81 -1.89 8.59
CA ALA A 111 9.79 -2.09 10.04
C ALA A 111 10.65 -3.31 10.47
N LEU A 112 10.44 -4.45 9.84
CA LEU A 112 11.16 -5.70 10.18
C LEU A 112 12.65 -5.64 9.86
N TYR A 113 13.09 -4.83 8.91
CA TYR A 113 14.51 -4.63 8.61
C TYR A 113 15.28 -3.91 9.73
N ARG A 114 14.60 -3.33 10.69
CA ARG A 114 15.24 -2.71 11.86
C ARG A 114 15.51 -3.69 12.98
N THR A 115 14.73 -4.75 13.05
CA THR A 115 14.81 -5.78 14.09
C THR A 115 15.68 -6.96 13.65
N ASP A 116 15.56 -7.36 12.39
CA ASP A 116 16.24 -8.57 11.88
C ASP A 116 17.72 -8.32 11.53
N PHE A 117 18.11 -7.06 11.30
CA PHE A 117 19.49 -6.68 10.94
C PHE A 117 20.00 -5.62 11.92
N CYS A 118 20.57 -6.06 13.04
CA CYS A 118 20.99 -5.15 14.12
C CYS A 118 22.48 -4.76 14.05
N GLY A 119 23.31 -5.49 13.30
CA GLY A 119 24.75 -5.31 13.24
C GLY A 119 25.22 -4.38 12.11
N ARG A 120 26.32 -3.62 12.35
CA ARG A 120 26.96 -2.84 11.28
C ARG A 120 27.50 -3.73 10.15
N SER A 121 27.92 -4.96 10.47
CA SER A 121 28.39 -5.97 9.52
C SER A 121 27.26 -6.51 8.61
N GLU A 122 26.01 -6.37 9.01
CA GLU A 122 24.84 -6.88 8.28
C GLU A 122 24.25 -5.87 7.28
N LEU A 123 24.82 -4.67 7.19
CA LEU A 123 24.29 -3.61 6.34
C LEU A 123 24.17 -4.04 4.87
N ALA A 124 25.18 -4.74 4.34
CA ALA A 124 25.17 -5.22 2.95
C ALA A 124 24.07 -6.28 2.73
N ALA A 125 23.95 -7.24 3.65
CA ALA A 125 22.92 -8.27 3.61
C ALA A 125 21.51 -7.66 3.67
N ARG A 126 21.30 -6.73 4.60
CA ARG A 126 20.04 -5.95 4.71
C ARG A 126 19.70 -5.24 3.41
N GLN A 127 20.65 -4.55 2.80
CA GLN A 127 20.43 -3.81 1.55
C GLN A 127 20.12 -4.75 0.39
N MET A 128 20.83 -5.88 0.26
CA MET A 128 20.55 -6.87 -0.78
C MET A 128 19.16 -7.48 -0.62
N HIS A 129 18.78 -7.85 0.62
CA HIS A 129 17.46 -8.40 0.91
C HIS A 129 16.36 -7.39 0.59
N LEU A 130 16.51 -6.15 1.03
CA LEU A 130 15.55 -5.08 0.74
C LEU A 130 15.42 -4.81 -0.76
N ALA A 131 16.53 -4.79 -1.50
CA ALA A 131 16.52 -4.61 -2.96
C ALA A 131 15.78 -5.75 -3.67
N ARG A 132 15.97 -7.00 -3.21
CA ARG A 132 15.23 -8.17 -3.71
C ARG A 132 13.73 -8.04 -3.43
N PHE A 133 13.36 -7.68 -2.21
CA PHE A 133 11.96 -7.48 -1.80
C PHE A 133 11.28 -6.40 -2.65
N MET A 134 11.91 -5.23 -2.82
CA MET A 134 11.36 -4.14 -3.64
C MET A 134 11.19 -4.56 -5.11
N ARG A 135 12.14 -5.32 -5.66
CA ARG A 135 12.04 -5.85 -7.03
C ARG A 135 10.89 -6.84 -7.17
N MET A 136 10.61 -7.65 -6.16
CA MET A 136 9.46 -8.56 -6.17
C MET A 136 8.14 -7.78 -6.18
N LEU A 137 8.04 -6.70 -5.40
CA LEU A 137 6.86 -5.81 -5.44
C LEU A 137 6.63 -5.21 -6.83
N GLN A 138 7.69 -4.71 -7.47
CA GLN A 138 7.60 -4.19 -8.85
C GLN A 138 7.13 -5.25 -9.84
N ARG A 139 7.68 -6.48 -9.75
CA ARG A 139 7.25 -7.60 -10.59
C ARG A 139 5.78 -7.93 -10.41
N LEU A 140 5.28 -7.95 -9.16
CA LEU A 140 3.85 -8.17 -8.91
C LEU A 140 2.99 -7.07 -9.53
N ALA A 141 3.42 -5.80 -9.40
CA ALA A 141 2.72 -4.69 -10.02
C ALA A 141 2.61 -4.84 -11.54
N ASP A 142 3.73 -5.17 -12.20
CA ASP A 142 3.81 -5.30 -13.66
C ASP A 142 3.07 -6.54 -14.17
N GLU A 143 3.26 -7.68 -13.51
CA GLU A 143 2.71 -8.97 -13.96
C GLU A 143 1.20 -9.04 -13.80
N PHE A 144 0.67 -8.54 -12.67
CA PHE A 144 -0.76 -8.60 -12.36
C PHE A 144 -1.52 -7.31 -12.67
N GLY A 145 -0.84 -6.23 -13.03
CA GLY A 145 -1.45 -4.93 -13.30
C GLY A 145 -2.11 -4.34 -12.06
N ILE A 146 -1.46 -4.46 -10.89
CA ILE A 146 -1.96 -3.98 -9.60
C ILE A 146 -1.20 -2.74 -9.14
N ALA A 147 -1.87 -1.88 -8.37
CA ALA A 147 -1.20 -0.82 -7.64
C ALA A 147 -0.51 -1.40 -6.39
N VAL A 148 0.73 -0.97 -6.14
CA VAL A 148 1.47 -1.34 -4.92
C VAL A 148 1.70 -0.10 -4.08
N VAL A 149 1.23 -0.13 -2.84
CA VAL A 149 1.42 0.94 -1.86
C VAL A 149 2.21 0.42 -0.68
N ILE A 150 3.32 1.06 -0.37
CA ILE A 150 4.13 0.75 0.79
C ILE A 150 4.18 1.93 1.74
N THR A 151 4.14 1.69 3.03
CA THR A 151 4.51 2.69 4.01
C THR A 151 5.97 2.52 4.41
N ASN A 152 6.63 3.64 4.66
CA ASN A 152 8.02 3.69 5.08
C ASN A 152 8.15 4.53 6.35
N GLN A 153 9.10 4.18 7.20
CA GLN A 153 9.42 4.92 8.40
C GLN A 153 10.45 6.02 8.12
N VAL A 154 10.54 6.99 9.00
CA VAL A 154 11.56 8.05 8.99
C VAL A 154 12.39 8.01 10.25
N VAL A 155 13.65 8.44 10.14
CA VAL A 155 14.56 8.65 11.28
C VAL A 155 14.96 10.12 11.34
N ALA A 156 15.22 10.61 12.56
CA ALA A 156 15.78 11.93 12.73
C ALA A 156 17.20 12.00 12.13
N ASN A 157 17.50 13.05 11.40
CA ASN A 157 18.84 13.31 10.90
C ASN A 157 19.59 14.13 11.96
N VAL A 158 20.50 13.48 12.70
CA VAL A 158 21.24 14.10 13.82
C VAL A 158 22.29 15.09 13.32
N ASP A 159 22.78 14.91 12.08
CA ASP A 159 23.84 15.71 11.49
C ASP A 159 23.33 16.97 10.76
N ALA A 160 22.02 17.14 10.65
CA ALA A 160 21.48 18.33 10.01
C ALA A 160 21.46 19.50 11.01
N THR A 161 22.45 20.36 10.93
CA THR A 161 22.40 21.73 11.42
C THR A 161 21.37 22.54 10.61
N ALA A 162 20.13 22.07 10.60
CA ALA A 162 19.09 22.70 9.80
C ALA A 162 18.46 23.83 10.58
N MET A 163 18.88 25.03 10.32
CA MET A 163 18.13 26.22 10.71
C MET A 163 16.74 26.29 10.03
N PHE A 164 16.58 25.62 8.88
CA PHE A 164 15.32 25.61 8.11
C PHE A 164 15.20 24.29 7.28
N GLY A 165 14.75 23.19 7.89
CA GLY A 165 14.53 21.95 7.12
C GLY A 165 13.89 20.82 7.91
N ASP A 166 13.22 19.91 7.21
CA ASP A 166 12.64 18.72 7.80
C ASP A 166 13.79 17.77 8.20
N ASN A 167 14.11 17.70 9.48
CA ASN A 167 15.19 16.85 10.04
C ASN A 167 14.90 15.36 9.95
N LYS A 168 13.99 14.94 9.09
CA LYS A 168 13.57 13.55 8.95
C LYS A 168 14.05 12.97 7.62
N ARG A 169 14.73 11.83 7.71
CA ARG A 169 15.18 11.07 6.55
C ARG A 169 14.42 9.75 6.45
N PRO A 170 13.87 9.39 5.26
CA PRO A 170 13.24 8.09 5.06
C PRO A 170 14.26 6.96 5.18
N ILE A 171 13.83 5.85 5.77
CA ILE A 171 14.63 4.61 5.87
C ILE A 171 14.71 3.93 4.50
N GLY A 172 15.74 3.11 4.28
CA GLY A 172 15.93 2.32 3.06
C GLY A 172 16.78 3.00 1.98
N GLY A 173 17.12 4.29 2.18
CA GLY A 173 18.09 5.03 1.34
C GLY A 173 17.74 4.97 -0.15
N HIS A 174 18.77 4.83 -0.99
CA HIS A 174 18.63 4.82 -2.45
C HIS A 174 17.82 3.61 -2.98
N ILE A 175 17.80 2.48 -2.28
CA ILE A 175 17.07 1.29 -2.74
C ILE A 175 15.58 1.57 -2.86
N ILE A 176 14.96 2.12 -1.81
CA ILE A 176 13.55 2.49 -1.84
C ILE A 176 13.34 3.69 -2.77
N ALA A 177 14.25 4.66 -2.75
CA ALA A 177 14.15 5.84 -3.58
C ALA A 177 14.06 5.50 -5.07
N HIS A 178 14.88 4.57 -5.56
CA HIS A 178 14.88 4.17 -6.97
C HIS A 178 13.82 3.12 -7.32
N ALA A 179 13.35 2.33 -6.35
CA ALA A 179 12.31 1.35 -6.59
C ALA A 179 10.90 1.94 -6.54
N SER A 180 10.72 3.10 -5.92
CA SER A 180 9.42 3.77 -5.79
C SER A 180 9.20 4.73 -6.97
N THR A 181 8.02 4.65 -7.60
CA THR A 181 7.63 5.55 -8.70
C THR A 181 7.23 6.92 -8.15
N THR A 182 6.30 6.96 -7.21
CA THR A 182 5.86 8.20 -6.55
C THR A 182 6.04 8.07 -5.06
N ARG A 183 6.65 9.09 -4.45
CA ARG A 183 6.86 9.17 -3.01
C ARG A 183 6.12 10.35 -2.42
N LEU A 184 5.36 10.07 -1.37
CA LEU A 184 4.61 11.07 -0.62
C LEU A 184 5.22 11.20 0.78
N SER A 185 5.36 12.43 1.24
CA SER A 185 5.74 12.74 2.62
C SER A 185 4.52 13.21 3.40
N LEU A 186 4.29 12.60 4.55
CA LEU A 186 3.19 12.94 5.45
C LEU A 186 3.74 13.60 6.70
N ARG A 187 3.19 14.76 7.07
CA ARG A 187 3.58 15.47 8.30
C ARG A 187 2.35 15.99 9.05
N LYS A 188 2.52 16.25 10.35
CA LYS A 188 1.48 16.88 11.15
C LYS A 188 1.33 18.33 10.70
N GLY A 189 0.11 18.76 10.46
CA GLY A 189 -0.27 20.14 10.21
C GLY A 189 -0.73 20.85 11.48
N LYS A 190 -1.43 21.97 11.32
CA LYS A 190 -2.03 22.72 12.41
C LYS A 190 -3.32 22.02 12.89
N GLY A 191 -3.51 21.86 14.18
CA GLY A 191 -4.69 21.20 14.78
C GLY A 191 -4.84 19.74 14.34
N GLU A 192 -6.01 19.39 13.83
CA GLU A 192 -6.35 18.04 13.35
C GLU A 192 -5.88 17.78 11.92
N ASN A 193 -5.39 18.79 11.21
CA ASN A 193 -4.96 18.67 9.84
C ASN A 193 -3.62 17.95 9.73
N ARG A 194 -3.43 17.30 8.58
CA ARG A 194 -2.19 16.67 8.13
C ARG A 194 -1.82 17.26 6.79
N ILE A 195 -0.55 17.22 6.45
CA ILE A 195 -0.04 17.72 5.17
C ILE A 195 0.58 16.55 4.44
N CYS A 196 0.13 16.35 3.20
CA CYS A 196 0.71 15.43 2.24
C CYS A 196 1.49 16.24 1.22
N LYS A 197 2.77 15.94 1.03
CA LYS A 197 3.63 16.56 0.03
C LYS A 197 4.10 15.49 -0.95
N ILE A 198 4.07 15.80 -2.24
CA ILE A 198 4.77 15.00 -3.27
C ILE A 198 6.26 15.22 -3.06
N TYR A 199 6.95 14.17 -2.58
CA TYR A 199 8.38 14.21 -2.31
C TYR A 199 9.20 13.94 -3.56
N ASP A 200 8.70 13.04 -4.41
CA ASP A 200 9.32 12.64 -5.67
C ASP A 200 8.28 11.99 -6.56
N SER A 201 8.25 12.34 -7.85
CA SER A 201 7.38 11.74 -8.85
C SER A 201 7.90 12.00 -10.25
N PRO A 202 7.83 11.03 -11.19
CA PRO A 202 8.28 11.22 -12.56
C PRO A 202 7.33 12.09 -13.40
N ASN A 203 6.07 12.25 -12.98
CA ASN A 203 5.02 12.89 -13.78
C ASN A 203 4.18 13.93 -13.04
N LEU A 204 4.31 14.04 -11.73
CA LEU A 204 3.57 15.02 -10.93
C LEU A 204 4.52 16.15 -10.48
N PRO A 205 4.10 17.41 -10.58
CA PRO A 205 4.86 18.53 -10.05
C PRO A 205 4.95 18.47 -8.53
N GLU A 206 5.93 19.15 -7.96
CA GLU A 206 6.03 19.34 -6.53
C GLU A 206 4.81 20.12 -6.03
N ALA A 207 4.05 19.51 -5.14
CA ALA A 207 2.84 20.09 -4.55
C ALA A 207 2.62 19.56 -3.14
N GLU A 208 1.91 20.33 -2.32
CA GLU A 208 1.44 19.87 -1.02
C GLU A 208 -0.03 20.24 -0.82
N MET A 209 -0.72 19.38 -0.07
CA MET A 209 -2.12 19.57 0.27
C MET A 209 -2.36 19.21 1.73
N ALA A 210 -3.21 19.98 2.38
CA ALA A 210 -3.70 19.68 3.71
C ALA A 210 -4.91 18.74 3.62
N PHE A 211 -5.03 17.82 4.58
CA PHE A 211 -6.16 16.91 4.73
C PHE A 211 -6.43 16.64 6.19
N SER A 212 -7.62 16.13 6.51
CA SER A 212 -8.03 15.74 7.85
C SER A 212 -8.36 14.25 7.92
N ILE A 213 -8.15 13.64 9.11
CA ILE A 213 -8.44 12.23 9.36
C ILE A 213 -9.69 12.13 10.22
N HIS A 214 -10.71 11.48 9.68
CA HIS A 214 -11.99 11.23 10.34
C HIS A 214 -12.25 9.72 10.52
N ASN A 215 -13.29 9.36 11.27
CA ASN A 215 -13.67 7.96 11.44
C ASN A 215 -14.02 7.28 10.11
N ASP A 216 -14.59 8.01 9.19
CA ASP A 216 -14.99 7.55 7.85
C ASP A 216 -13.91 7.76 6.77
N GLY A 217 -12.66 8.03 7.17
CA GLY A 217 -11.51 8.13 6.29
C GLY A 217 -10.89 9.53 6.20
N ILE A 218 -10.27 9.81 5.08
CA ILE A 218 -9.60 11.08 4.77
C ILE A 218 -10.62 12.03 4.16
N ARG A 219 -10.58 13.29 4.58
CA ARG A 219 -11.37 14.41 4.04
C ARG A 219 -10.48 15.61 3.74
N ASP A 220 -11.00 16.56 3.01
CA ASP A 220 -10.35 17.85 2.82
C ASP A 220 -10.12 18.53 4.18
N ALA A 221 -9.07 19.32 4.26
CA ALA A 221 -8.76 20.06 5.47
C ALA A 221 -9.91 21.02 5.79
N THR A 222 -10.39 20.98 7.01
CA THR A 222 -11.29 22.03 7.50
C THR A 222 -10.48 23.29 7.72
N GLU A 223 -10.80 24.35 7.01
CA GLU A 223 -10.38 25.71 7.36
C GLU A 223 -11.04 26.06 8.70
N LYS A 224 -10.34 25.76 9.79
CA LYS A 224 -10.59 26.40 11.06
C LYS A 224 -9.35 27.19 11.38
N ASP A 225 -9.56 28.50 11.44
CA ASP A 225 -8.65 29.59 11.78
C ASP A 225 -7.55 29.28 12.82
#